data_517a8247f99387324836bf3c40cc804a
#
_entry.id   517a8247f99387324836bf3c40cc804a
#
_cell.length_a   1.000
_cell.length_b   1.000
_cell.length_c   1.000
_cell.angle_alpha   90.00
_cell.angle_beta   90.00
_cell.angle_gamma   90.00
#
_symmetry.space_group_name_H-M   'P 1'
#
loop_
_entity.id
_entity.type
_entity.pdbx_description
1 polymer ?
#
loop_
_entity_poly.entity_id
_entity_poly.type
_entity_poly.pdbx_seq_one_letter_code
_entity_poly.pdbx_strand_id
1 'polypeptide(L)'
;MHGNCVDSEVCWFETGKCREAWTAKWISAPGIRLDRNDAPALYLRRKFGLGAAVKSARMYICGLGLYEVFVDNAPVSDSLLEPAYTKYDAFALYRVYDITSFLTQKDY
;
A
#
# COMPACT_ATOMS: atom_id res chain seq x y z
N MET A 1 -29.56 -21.97 -33.58
CA MET A 1 -28.23 -22.25 -33.01
C MET A 1 -28.25 -21.82 -31.55
N HIS A 2 -28.23 -22.76 -30.60
CA HIS A 2 -28.07 -22.45 -29.19
C HIS A 2 -26.57 -22.35 -28.94
N GLY A 3 -26.06 -21.13 -28.82
CA GLY A 3 -24.68 -20.91 -28.40
C GLY A 3 -24.52 -21.32 -26.94
N ASN A 4 -23.57 -22.19 -26.64
CA ASN A 4 -23.19 -22.50 -25.27
C ASN A 4 -22.56 -21.23 -24.67
N CYS A 5 -23.23 -20.66 -23.66
CA CYS A 5 -22.66 -19.61 -22.83
C CYS A 5 -21.77 -20.25 -21.77
N VAL A 6 -20.53 -19.81 -21.67
CA VAL A 6 -19.62 -20.26 -20.62
C VAL A 6 -19.30 -19.03 -19.79
N ASP A 7 -19.66 -19.06 -18.53
CA ASP A 7 -19.33 -18.00 -17.59
C ASP A 7 -17.93 -18.22 -17.00
N SER A 8 -17.17 -17.13 -16.85
CA SER A 8 -15.91 -17.15 -16.10
C SER A 8 -16.19 -17.13 -14.59
N GLU A 9 -15.16 -17.38 -13.80
CA GLU A 9 -15.24 -17.13 -12.36
C GLU A 9 -15.51 -15.65 -12.09
N VAL A 10 -16.25 -15.38 -11.02
CA VAL A 10 -16.53 -14.00 -10.58
C VAL A 10 -15.24 -13.35 -10.12
N CYS A 11 -14.91 -12.22 -10.72
CA CYS A 11 -13.81 -11.39 -10.29
C CYS A 11 -14.31 -9.97 -9.97
N TRP A 12 -13.52 -9.21 -9.25
CA TRP A 12 -13.84 -7.85 -8.87
C TRP A 12 -12.62 -6.94 -9.07
N PHE A 13 -12.87 -5.66 -9.18
CA PHE A 13 -11.84 -4.63 -9.25
C PHE A 13 -12.29 -3.38 -8.50
N GLU A 14 -11.33 -2.58 -8.09
CA GLU A 14 -11.58 -1.26 -7.49
C GLU A 14 -10.96 -0.18 -8.37
N THR A 15 -11.65 0.95 -8.48
CA THR A 15 -11.07 2.14 -9.12
C THR A 15 -10.06 2.81 -8.19
N GLY A 16 -9.01 3.36 -8.76
CA GLY A 16 -8.05 4.18 -8.00
C GLY A 16 -8.71 5.44 -7.43
N LYS A 17 -7.96 6.20 -6.63
CA LYS A 17 -8.42 7.44 -5.98
C LYS A 17 -8.88 8.54 -6.96
N CYS A 18 -8.53 8.41 -8.23
CA CYS A 18 -8.91 9.36 -9.29
C CYS A 18 -8.65 10.83 -8.89
N ARG A 19 -9.73 11.55 -8.56
CA ARG A 19 -9.69 12.97 -8.18
C ARG A 19 -9.70 13.20 -6.66
N GLU A 20 -9.75 12.15 -5.86
CA GLU A 20 -9.72 12.28 -4.41
C GLU A 20 -8.36 12.80 -3.94
N ALA A 21 -8.40 13.83 -3.09
CA ALA A 21 -7.20 14.38 -2.50
C ALA A 21 -6.57 13.39 -1.52
N TRP A 22 -5.25 13.35 -1.50
CA TRP A 22 -4.49 12.66 -0.46
C TRP A 22 -4.55 13.46 0.84
N THR A 23 -4.95 12.81 1.93
CA THR A 23 -4.89 13.38 3.28
C THR A 23 -3.57 13.05 3.99
N ALA A 24 -2.88 12.00 3.51
CA ALA A 24 -1.57 11.60 4.01
C ALA A 24 -0.51 12.64 3.66
N LYS A 25 0.53 12.70 4.50
CA LYS A 25 1.70 13.55 4.28
C LYS A 25 2.92 12.68 4.02
N TRP A 26 3.91 13.23 3.34
CA TRP A 26 5.22 12.60 3.21
C TRP A 26 5.87 12.47 4.59
N ILE A 27 6.42 11.29 4.85
CA ILE A 27 7.13 10.98 6.08
C ILE A 27 8.56 10.54 5.78
N SER A 28 9.47 10.87 6.68
CA SER A 28 10.88 10.47 6.62
C SER A 28 11.44 10.44 8.04
N ALA A 29 12.65 9.93 8.22
CA ALA A 29 13.35 10.00 9.49
C ALA A 29 14.13 11.33 9.61
N PRO A 30 14.15 11.96 10.80
CA PRO A 30 14.93 13.17 11.03
C PRO A 30 16.42 12.95 10.75
N GLY A 31 17.07 13.94 10.13
CA GLY A 31 18.51 13.94 9.86
C GLY A 31 18.97 13.05 8.70
N ILE A 32 18.06 12.35 8.03
CA ILE A 32 18.40 11.58 6.83
C ILE A 32 18.40 12.49 5.61
N ARG A 33 19.53 12.49 4.92
CA ARG A 33 19.69 13.15 3.63
C ARG A 33 19.38 12.14 2.51
N LEU A 34 18.30 12.37 1.79
CA LEU A 34 17.84 11.52 0.68
C LEU A 34 18.53 11.83 -0.66
N ASP A 35 19.37 12.84 -0.67
CA ASP A 35 20.16 13.27 -1.84
C ASP A 35 21.48 12.50 -1.98
N ARG A 36 21.74 11.53 -1.11
CA ARG A 36 22.97 10.74 -1.11
C ARG A 36 22.71 9.32 -1.56
N ASN A 37 23.61 8.79 -2.38
CA ASN A 37 23.55 7.40 -2.86
C ASN A 37 23.77 6.34 -1.76
N ASP A 38 24.21 6.75 -0.59
CA ASP A 38 24.47 5.92 0.58
C ASP A 38 23.40 6.06 1.68
N ALA A 39 22.22 6.57 1.34
CA ALA A 39 21.12 6.69 2.27
C ALA A 39 20.70 5.31 2.80
N PRO A 40 20.64 5.10 4.12
CA PRO A 40 20.23 3.82 4.69
C PRO A 40 18.74 3.54 4.44
N ALA A 41 18.38 2.27 4.40
CA ALA A 41 16.98 1.87 4.44
C ALA A 41 16.33 2.33 5.75
N LEU A 42 15.13 2.89 5.68
CA LEU A 42 14.40 3.40 6.82
C LEU A 42 13.37 2.40 7.32
N TYR A 43 13.36 2.19 8.64
CA TYR A 43 12.27 1.49 9.30
C TYR A 43 11.32 2.51 9.93
N LEU A 44 10.13 2.63 9.36
CA LEU A 44 9.08 3.49 9.88
C LEU A 44 8.00 2.61 10.51
N ARG A 45 7.71 2.85 11.78
CA ARG A 45 6.73 2.07 12.54
C ARG A 45 5.68 2.96 13.19
N ARG A 46 4.43 2.53 13.11
CA ARG A 46 3.32 3.17 13.82
C ARG A 46 2.48 2.10 14.51
N LYS A 47 2.21 2.31 15.79
CA LYS A 47 1.17 1.56 16.51
C LYS A 47 -0.15 2.29 16.39
N PHE A 48 -1.23 1.54 16.27
CA PHE A 48 -2.59 2.07 16.24
C PHE A 48 -3.57 1.06 16.83
N GLY A 49 -4.67 1.55 17.37
CA GLY A 49 -5.77 0.74 17.88
C GLY A 49 -7.00 0.88 17.02
N LEU A 50 -7.83 -0.15 17.01
CA LEU A 50 -9.10 -0.19 16.34
C LEU A 50 -10.23 -0.07 17.35
N GLY A 51 -11.11 0.92 17.16
CA GLY A 51 -12.24 1.14 18.04
C GLY A 51 -13.41 0.15 17.84
N ALA A 52 -13.41 -0.59 16.73
CA ALA A 52 -14.44 -1.56 16.38
C ALA A 52 -13.89 -2.63 15.43
N ALA A 53 -14.66 -3.69 15.21
CA ALA A 53 -14.34 -4.70 14.21
C ALA A 53 -14.31 -4.10 12.80
N VAL A 54 -13.28 -4.45 12.04
CA VAL A 54 -13.09 -3.96 10.68
C VAL A 54 -13.81 -4.87 9.69
N LYS A 55 -14.70 -4.29 8.90
CA LYS A 55 -15.39 -4.99 7.81
C LYS A 55 -14.53 -5.04 6.54
N SER A 56 -13.84 -3.96 6.26
CA SER A 56 -12.98 -3.82 5.08
C SER A 56 -11.96 -2.72 5.33
N ALA A 57 -10.71 -2.94 4.91
CA ALA A 57 -9.64 -1.96 5.02
C ALA A 57 -8.74 -1.97 3.79
N ARG A 58 -8.43 -0.78 3.31
CA ARG A 58 -7.50 -0.54 2.20
C ARG A 58 -6.37 0.35 2.67
N MET A 59 -5.15 -0.04 2.37
CA MET A 59 -3.95 0.74 2.63
C MET A 59 -3.43 1.30 1.32
N TYR A 60 -3.34 2.62 1.22
CA TYR A 60 -2.79 3.34 0.07
C TYR A 60 -1.40 3.83 0.43
N ILE A 61 -0.38 3.40 -0.31
CA ILE A 61 1.00 3.77 -0.06
C ILE A 61 1.64 4.29 -1.34
N CYS A 62 2.32 5.43 -1.21
CA CYS A 62 3.20 5.99 -2.23
C CYS A 62 4.60 6.16 -1.65
N GLY A 63 5.59 5.53 -2.26
CA GLY A 63 7.00 5.65 -1.87
C GLY A 63 7.85 6.26 -2.97
N LEU A 64 8.80 7.11 -2.59
CA LEU A 64 9.86 7.58 -3.48
C LEU A 64 11.07 6.64 -3.33
N GLY A 65 10.97 5.48 -3.91
CA GLY A 65 11.90 4.37 -3.80
C GLY A 65 11.17 3.07 -3.47
N LEU A 66 11.92 1.99 -3.39
CA LEU A 66 11.38 0.67 -3.04
C LEU A 66 11.03 0.61 -1.56
N TYR A 67 9.96 -0.10 -1.24
CA TYR A 67 9.55 -0.34 0.14
C TYR A 67 8.93 -1.73 0.30
N GLU A 68 8.93 -2.20 1.52
CA GLU A 68 8.15 -3.36 1.98
C GLU A 68 7.20 -2.91 3.08
N VAL A 69 6.04 -3.53 3.15
CA VAL A 69 5.00 -3.20 4.14
C VAL A 69 4.65 -4.43 4.96
N PHE A 70 4.59 -4.22 6.25
CA PHE A 70 4.23 -5.25 7.22
C PHE A 70 3.09 -4.75 8.11
N VAL A 71 2.16 -5.64 8.42
CA VAL A 71 1.16 -5.45 9.48
C VAL A 71 1.40 -6.55 10.50
N ASP A 72 1.71 -6.15 11.73
CA ASP A 72 2.03 -7.06 12.85
C ASP A 72 3.08 -8.14 12.49
N ASN A 73 4.17 -7.70 11.87
CA ASN A 73 5.29 -8.52 11.35
C ASN A 73 4.95 -9.47 10.19
N ALA A 74 3.72 -9.48 9.69
CA ALA A 74 3.35 -10.21 8.50
C ALA A 74 3.48 -9.32 7.26
N PRO A 75 4.17 -9.75 6.19
CA PRO A 75 4.27 -8.99 4.95
C PRO A 75 2.88 -8.85 4.31
N VAL A 76 2.55 -7.66 3.85
CA VAL A 76 1.26 -7.36 3.22
C VAL A 76 1.19 -7.87 1.78
N SER A 77 2.33 -8.02 1.14
CA SER A 77 2.48 -8.49 -0.25
C SER A 77 3.69 -9.40 -0.36
N ASP A 78 3.63 -10.33 -1.28
CA ASP A 78 4.77 -11.16 -1.73
C ASP A 78 5.53 -10.53 -2.91
N SER A 79 5.04 -9.41 -3.41
CA SER A 79 5.69 -8.67 -4.49
C SER A 79 6.99 -8.03 -4.02
N LEU A 80 8.03 -8.22 -4.81
CA LEU A 80 9.33 -7.60 -4.62
C LEU A 80 9.49 -6.38 -5.52
N LEU A 81 10.38 -5.46 -5.13
CA LEU A 81 10.75 -4.29 -5.93
C LEU A 81 9.56 -3.36 -6.27
N GLU A 82 8.72 -3.08 -5.30
CA GLU A 82 7.61 -2.15 -5.44
C GLU A 82 7.87 -0.79 -4.77
N PRO A 83 7.28 0.27 -5.29
CA PRO A 83 6.61 0.44 -6.57
C PRO A 83 7.61 0.50 -7.74
N ALA A 84 7.10 0.42 -8.96
CA ALA A 84 7.94 0.66 -10.13
C ALA A 84 8.55 2.07 -10.09
N TYR A 85 9.80 2.19 -10.52
CA TYR A 85 10.51 3.47 -10.55
C TYR A 85 9.90 4.40 -11.60
N THR A 86 9.71 5.66 -11.24
CA THR A 86 9.18 6.70 -12.11
C THR A 86 10.01 7.98 -12.02
N LYS A 87 9.75 8.92 -12.90
CA LYS A 87 10.31 10.26 -12.82
C LYS A 87 9.54 11.06 -11.77
N TYR A 88 10.03 11.09 -10.53
CA TYR A 88 9.32 11.59 -9.35
C TYR A 88 8.98 13.09 -9.40
N ASP A 89 9.66 13.88 -10.21
CA ASP A 89 9.30 15.29 -10.48
C ASP A 89 8.07 15.44 -11.38
N ALA A 90 7.70 14.37 -12.11
CA ALA A 90 6.49 14.34 -12.93
C ALA A 90 5.33 13.61 -12.23
N PHE A 91 5.58 12.41 -11.72
CA PHE A 91 4.58 11.62 -10.99
C PHE A 91 5.22 10.51 -10.17
N ALA A 92 4.51 10.06 -9.14
CA ALA A 92 4.86 8.89 -8.36
C ALA A 92 3.69 7.89 -8.37
N LEU A 93 4.01 6.60 -8.42
CA LEU A 93 3.01 5.55 -8.33
C LEU A 93 2.66 5.25 -6.89
N TYR A 94 1.41 4.91 -6.65
CA TYR A 94 0.96 4.36 -5.38
C TYR A 94 0.44 2.93 -5.56
N ARG A 95 0.47 2.19 -4.47
CA ARG A 95 -0.11 0.85 -4.39
C ARG A 95 -1.28 0.86 -3.43
N VAL A 96 -2.22 -0.04 -3.69
CA VAL A 96 -3.37 -0.28 -2.81
C VAL A 96 -3.31 -1.72 -2.35
N TYR A 97 -3.33 -1.93 -1.04
CA TYR A 97 -3.34 -3.25 -0.44
C TYR A 97 -4.66 -3.49 0.30
N ASP A 98 -5.27 -4.64 0.09
CA ASP A 98 -6.32 -5.11 0.98
C ASP A 98 -5.67 -5.66 2.25
N ILE A 99 -5.85 -4.96 3.35
CA ILE A 99 -5.32 -5.36 4.65
C ILE A 99 -6.40 -5.87 5.61
N THR A 100 -7.59 -6.14 5.11
CA THR A 100 -8.73 -6.55 5.93
C THR A 100 -8.42 -7.78 6.77
N SER A 101 -7.81 -8.79 6.17
CA SER A 101 -7.46 -10.05 6.85
C SER A 101 -6.37 -9.91 7.92
N PHE A 102 -5.57 -8.86 7.86
CA PHE A 102 -4.54 -8.58 8.86
C PHE A 102 -5.11 -7.91 10.11
N LEU A 103 -6.26 -7.23 10.00
CA LEU A 103 -6.84 -6.43 11.06
C LEU A 103 -7.84 -7.24 11.91
N THR A 104 -7.35 -8.27 12.59
CA THR A 104 -8.13 -9.18 13.42
C THR A 104 -8.06 -8.87 14.92
N GLN A 105 -7.11 -8.06 15.34
CA GLN A 105 -6.89 -7.65 16.73
C GLN A 105 -7.37 -6.22 16.96
N LYS A 106 -7.33 -5.76 18.20
CA LYS A 106 -7.68 -4.38 18.55
C LYS A 106 -6.49 -3.43 18.47
N ASP A 107 -5.28 -3.93 18.70
CA ASP A 107 -4.05 -3.15 18.78
C ASP A 107 -2.98 -3.72 17.83
N TYR A 108 -2.30 -2.85 17.11
CA TYR A 108 -1.26 -3.14 16.11
C TYR A 108 -0.02 -2.28 16.30
#